data_e815a0974bf642b17054cb5478dfe4b6
#
_entry.id   e815a0974bf642b17054cb5478dfe4b6
#
_cell.length_a   1.000
_cell.length_b   1.000
_cell.length_c   1.000
_cell.angle_alpha   90.00
_cell.angle_beta   90.00
_cell.angle_gamma   90.00
#
_symmetry.space_group_name_H-M   'P 1'
#
loop_
_entity.id
_entity.type
_entity.pdbx_description
1 polymer ?
#
loop_
_entity_poly.entity_id
_entity_poly.type
_entity_poly.pdbx_seq_one_letter_code
_entity_poly.pdbx_strand_id
1 'polypeptide(L)'
;MSSLQILQGTFRLSDTKTLQLPQLTLNAGDSWAFVGSNGSGKSALARALAGELPLLKGERQSQFSHITRLSFEQLQKLVSDEWQRNNTDMLSPGEDDTGRTTAEIIQDEVKDAPRCMQLAQQFGITALLDRRFKYLSTGETRKTLLCQALMSEPDLLILDEPFDGLDVASRQQLAELLASLHQSGITLVLVLNRFDEIPEFVQFAGVLADCTLAETGAKEELLQQALVAQLAHSEQLEGVQLPEPDEPSARHALPANEPRIVLNNGVVSYNDRPILNNLSWQVNPGEHWQIVGPNGAGKSTLLSLITGDHPQGYSNDLTLFGRRRGSGETIW
;
A
#
# COMPACT_ATOMS: atom_id res chain seq x y z
N MET A 1 -3.10 -24.52 -23.36
CA MET A 1 -3.34 -23.64 -22.17
C MET A 1 -2.32 -22.53 -22.24
N SER A 2 -2.75 -21.28 -22.08
CA SER A 2 -1.82 -20.14 -22.14
C SER A 2 -0.83 -20.21 -20.98
N SER A 3 0.43 -19.85 -21.24
CA SER A 3 1.48 -19.80 -20.23
C SER A 3 2.45 -18.66 -20.51
N LEU A 4 3.15 -18.22 -19.48
CA LEU A 4 4.31 -17.34 -19.58
C LEU A 4 5.50 -18.09 -18.98
N GLN A 5 6.56 -18.22 -19.76
CA GLN A 5 7.78 -18.90 -19.35
C GLN A 5 8.99 -17.98 -19.48
N ILE A 6 9.83 -18.00 -18.47
CA ILE A 6 11.13 -17.33 -18.46
C ILE A 6 12.18 -18.36 -18.12
N LEU A 7 13.21 -18.49 -18.96
CA LEU A 7 14.34 -19.39 -18.78
C LEU A 7 15.64 -18.58 -18.81
N GLN A 8 16.40 -18.64 -17.73
CA GLN A 8 17.69 -17.93 -17.54
C GLN A 8 17.62 -16.43 -17.91
N GLY A 9 16.47 -15.80 -17.58
CA GLY A 9 16.16 -14.42 -17.94
C GLY A 9 17.03 -13.43 -17.18
N THR A 10 17.72 -12.55 -17.93
CA THR A 10 18.43 -11.38 -17.39
C THR A 10 17.83 -10.12 -18.01
N PHE A 11 17.20 -9.29 -17.20
CA PHE A 11 16.54 -8.07 -17.65
C PHE A 11 17.30 -6.82 -17.21
N ARG A 12 17.39 -5.81 -18.08
CA ARG A 12 18.05 -4.54 -17.75
C ARG A 12 17.16 -3.69 -16.86
N LEU A 13 17.69 -3.22 -15.73
CA LEU A 13 17.05 -2.22 -14.86
C LEU A 13 17.68 -0.84 -15.04
N SER A 14 19.00 -0.79 -15.10
CA SER A 14 19.81 0.39 -15.38
C SER A 14 21.10 -0.03 -16.10
N ASP A 15 22.02 0.89 -16.27
CA ASP A 15 23.33 0.57 -16.89
C ASP A 15 24.17 -0.41 -16.03
N THR A 16 23.92 -0.43 -14.72
CA THR A 16 24.70 -1.24 -13.76
C THR A 16 23.88 -2.33 -13.05
N LYS A 17 22.55 -2.30 -13.15
CA LYS A 17 21.67 -3.24 -12.44
C LYS A 17 20.86 -4.09 -13.39
N THR A 18 20.73 -5.37 -13.06
CA THR A 18 19.90 -6.33 -13.79
C THR A 18 19.01 -7.10 -12.82
N LEU A 19 17.87 -7.58 -13.33
CA LEU A 19 17.02 -8.55 -12.66
C LEU A 19 17.32 -9.93 -13.22
N GLN A 20 17.51 -10.91 -12.33
CA GLN A 20 17.78 -12.30 -12.67
C GLN A 20 16.54 -13.17 -12.37
N LEU A 21 16.05 -13.85 -13.40
CA LEU A 21 14.94 -14.79 -13.29
C LEU A 21 15.40 -16.15 -13.85
N PRO A 22 15.99 -17.03 -13.01
CA PRO A 22 16.56 -18.29 -13.48
C PRO A 22 15.56 -19.19 -14.18
N GLN A 23 14.40 -19.39 -13.57
CA GLN A 23 13.29 -20.14 -14.14
C GLN A 23 11.98 -19.68 -13.50
N LEU A 24 10.97 -19.43 -14.34
CA LEU A 24 9.62 -19.13 -13.89
C LEU A 24 8.62 -19.60 -14.95
N THR A 25 7.57 -20.28 -14.51
CA THR A 25 6.44 -20.65 -15.38
C THR A 25 5.14 -20.27 -14.68
N LEU A 26 4.33 -19.47 -15.35
CA LEU A 26 2.97 -19.10 -14.93
C LEU A 26 2.01 -19.75 -15.95
N ASN A 27 1.04 -20.52 -15.47
CA ASN A 27 0.02 -21.11 -16.34
C ASN A 27 -1.30 -20.34 -16.22
N ALA A 28 -2.14 -20.46 -17.23
CA ALA A 28 -3.47 -19.87 -17.20
C ALA A 28 -4.28 -20.42 -16.01
N GLY A 29 -4.88 -19.52 -15.25
CA GLY A 29 -5.62 -19.84 -14.04
C GLY A 29 -4.77 -20.01 -12.78
N ASP A 30 -3.44 -19.79 -12.84
CA ASP A 30 -2.59 -19.73 -11.65
C ASP A 30 -2.83 -18.43 -10.85
N SER A 31 -2.59 -18.49 -9.54
CA SER A 31 -2.46 -17.33 -8.68
C SER A 31 -1.13 -17.32 -7.95
N TRP A 32 -0.35 -16.26 -8.17
CA TRP A 32 1.01 -16.10 -7.67
C TRP A 32 1.17 -14.90 -6.77
N ALA A 33 2.00 -15.01 -5.74
CA ALA A 33 2.50 -13.88 -4.98
C ALA A 33 4.03 -13.85 -4.98
N PHE A 34 4.62 -12.70 -5.32
CA PHE A 34 6.06 -12.48 -5.23
C PHE A 34 6.36 -11.53 -4.08
N VAL A 35 7.24 -11.96 -3.17
CA VAL A 35 7.57 -11.25 -1.94
C VAL A 35 9.06 -10.97 -1.86
N GLY A 36 9.42 -9.88 -1.22
CA GLY A 36 10.81 -9.51 -0.97
C GLY A 36 10.92 -8.14 -0.27
N SER A 37 12.07 -7.82 0.28
CA SER A 37 12.32 -6.53 0.91
C SER A 37 12.25 -5.37 -0.09
N ASN A 38 12.15 -4.14 0.42
CA ASN A 38 12.23 -2.96 -0.44
C ASN A 38 13.57 -2.93 -1.18
N GLY A 39 13.49 -2.65 -2.49
CA GLY A 39 14.66 -2.66 -3.36
C GLY A 39 15.10 -4.05 -3.88
N SER A 40 14.42 -5.14 -3.50
CA SER A 40 14.75 -6.50 -3.96
C SER A 40 14.43 -6.78 -5.44
N GLY A 41 13.81 -5.84 -6.16
CA GLY A 41 13.47 -5.97 -7.58
C GLY A 41 12.04 -6.42 -7.87
N LYS A 42 11.13 -6.37 -6.90
CA LYS A 42 9.72 -6.79 -7.05
C LYS A 42 8.98 -6.09 -8.20
N SER A 43 8.98 -4.75 -8.20
CA SER A 43 8.33 -3.97 -9.27
C SER A 43 9.01 -4.19 -10.63
N ALA A 44 10.33 -4.48 -10.62
CA ALA A 44 11.04 -4.88 -11.83
C ALA A 44 10.58 -6.25 -12.33
N LEU A 45 10.32 -7.23 -11.44
CA LEU A 45 9.71 -8.49 -11.80
C LEU A 45 8.34 -8.27 -12.46
N ALA A 46 7.46 -7.46 -11.87
CA ALA A 46 6.16 -7.14 -12.45
C ALA A 46 6.29 -6.59 -13.87
N ARG A 47 7.23 -5.67 -14.09
CA ARG A 47 7.53 -5.10 -15.41
C ARG A 47 8.13 -6.12 -16.38
N ALA A 48 9.00 -7.03 -15.91
CA ALA A 48 9.57 -8.10 -16.73
C ALA A 48 8.49 -9.09 -17.18
N LEU A 49 7.57 -9.47 -16.28
CA LEU A 49 6.42 -10.32 -16.60
C LEU A 49 5.48 -9.64 -17.61
N ALA A 50 5.25 -8.35 -17.49
CA ALA A 50 4.46 -7.56 -18.43
C ALA A 50 5.16 -7.37 -19.81
N GLY A 51 6.47 -7.68 -19.90
CA GLY A 51 7.25 -7.46 -21.13
C GLY A 51 7.73 -6.03 -21.33
N GLU A 52 7.73 -5.23 -20.28
CA GLU A 52 8.12 -3.82 -20.30
C GLU A 52 9.64 -3.60 -20.14
N LEU A 53 10.39 -4.66 -19.75
CA LEU A 53 11.85 -4.56 -19.58
C LEU A 53 12.61 -5.23 -20.71
N PRO A 54 13.75 -4.64 -21.15
CA PRO A 54 14.62 -5.27 -22.13
C PRO A 54 15.24 -6.56 -21.60
N LEU A 55 15.06 -7.65 -22.31
CA LEU A 55 15.72 -8.93 -22.06
C LEU A 55 17.13 -8.90 -22.65
N LEU A 56 18.16 -9.08 -21.82
CA LEU A 56 19.56 -9.11 -22.23
C LEU A 56 20.06 -10.53 -22.54
N LYS A 57 19.60 -11.51 -21.75
CA LYS A 57 19.95 -12.93 -21.89
C LYS A 57 18.78 -13.81 -21.50
N GLY A 58 18.77 -15.05 -21.99
CA GLY A 58 17.73 -16.04 -21.73
C GLY A 58 16.55 -15.88 -22.66
N GLU A 59 15.44 -16.47 -22.28
CA GLU A 59 14.21 -16.50 -23.08
C GLU A 59 13.01 -16.07 -22.24
N ARG A 60 12.10 -15.30 -22.83
CA ARG A 60 10.77 -15.00 -22.33
C ARG A 60 9.75 -15.32 -23.41
N GLN A 61 8.90 -16.29 -23.17
CA GLN A 61 7.81 -16.68 -24.05
C GLN A 61 6.48 -16.48 -23.35
N SER A 62 5.51 -15.84 -24.00
CA SER A 62 4.16 -15.65 -23.46
C SER A 62 3.12 -16.07 -24.50
N GLN A 63 2.15 -16.85 -24.06
CA GLN A 63 0.95 -17.21 -24.81
C GLN A 63 -0.30 -16.48 -24.26
N PHE A 64 -0.16 -15.61 -23.26
CA PHE A 64 -1.22 -14.71 -22.83
C PHE A 64 -1.43 -13.65 -23.90
N SER A 65 -2.70 -13.42 -24.25
CA SER A 65 -3.10 -12.45 -25.28
C SER A 65 -3.11 -11.03 -24.75
N HIS A 66 -3.60 -10.85 -23.52
CA HIS A 66 -3.71 -9.55 -22.87
C HIS A 66 -3.11 -9.62 -21.47
N ILE A 67 -1.95 -8.99 -21.31
CA ILE A 67 -1.27 -8.85 -20.03
C ILE A 67 -1.43 -7.40 -19.57
N THR A 68 -2.07 -7.21 -18.43
CA THR A 68 -2.24 -5.88 -17.81
C THR A 68 -1.50 -5.82 -16.51
N ARG A 69 -0.64 -4.80 -16.34
CA ARG A 69 0.05 -4.50 -15.09
C ARG A 69 -0.48 -3.20 -14.49
N LEU A 70 -0.84 -3.25 -13.21
CA LEU A 70 -1.26 -2.10 -12.42
C LEU A 70 -0.31 -1.93 -11.23
N SER A 71 0.33 -0.75 -11.13
CA SER A 71 1.17 -0.37 -9.99
C SER A 71 0.47 0.68 -9.15
N PHE A 72 0.32 0.40 -7.86
CA PHE A 72 -0.33 1.31 -6.93
C PHE A 72 0.65 2.33 -6.30
N GLU A 73 1.95 2.18 -6.46
CA GLU A 73 2.94 3.18 -6.07
C GLU A 73 2.69 4.53 -6.77
N GLN A 74 2.24 4.49 -8.03
CA GLN A 74 1.95 5.68 -8.83
C GLN A 74 0.56 6.29 -8.56
N LEU A 75 -0.24 5.68 -7.70
CA LEU A 75 -1.62 6.12 -7.44
C LEU A 75 -1.67 7.54 -6.85
N GLN A 76 -0.80 7.84 -5.89
CA GLN A 76 -0.72 9.20 -5.31
C GLN A 76 -0.31 10.24 -6.36
N LYS A 77 0.60 9.86 -7.27
CA LYS A 77 1.00 10.73 -8.37
C LYS A 77 -0.17 10.99 -9.32
N LEU A 78 -0.92 9.95 -9.70
CA LEU A 78 -2.09 10.09 -10.57
C LEU A 78 -3.14 11.02 -9.96
N VAL A 79 -3.44 10.86 -8.69
CA VAL A 79 -4.37 11.74 -7.96
C VAL A 79 -3.81 13.17 -7.89
N SER A 80 -2.52 13.32 -7.60
CA SER A 80 -1.86 14.63 -7.57
C SER A 80 -1.88 15.31 -8.95
N ASP A 81 -1.63 14.56 -10.02
CA ASP A 81 -1.68 15.06 -11.38
C ASP A 81 -3.10 15.54 -11.76
N GLU A 82 -4.14 14.81 -11.32
CA GLU A 82 -5.54 15.24 -11.50
C GLU A 82 -5.86 16.52 -10.71
N TRP A 83 -5.33 16.68 -9.50
CA TRP A 83 -5.45 17.89 -8.73
C TRP A 83 -4.72 19.07 -9.38
N GLN A 84 -3.51 18.87 -9.91
CA GLN A 84 -2.74 19.91 -10.56
C GLN A 84 -3.35 20.36 -11.89
N ARG A 85 -3.90 19.43 -12.67
CA ARG A 85 -4.53 19.76 -13.96
C ARG A 85 -5.83 20.52 -13.77
N ASN A 86 -6.54 20.27 -12.66
CA ASN A 86 -7.84 20.83 -12.37
C ASN A 86 -7.83 21.50 -11.00
N ASN A 87 -6.99 22.55 -10.87
CA ASN A 87 -6.82 23.27 -9.60
C ASN A 87 -8.10 24.04 -9.25
N THR A 88 -8.92 23.42 -8.38
CA THR A 88 -10.21 23.97 -7.93
C THR A 88 -10.07 25.01 -6.82
N ASP A 89 -8.87 25.20 -6.25
CA ASP A 89 -8.64 26.21 -5.22
C ASP A 89 -8.77 27.65 -5.79
N MET A 90 -8.80 27.78 -7.11
CA MET A 90 -8.97 29.05 -7.83
C MET A 90 -10.32 29.18 -8.56
N LEU A 91 -11.26 28.24 -8.38
CA LEU A 91 -12.57 28.36 -9.03
C LEU A 91 -13.36 29.51 -8.43
N SER A 92 -13.85 30.38 -9.31
CA SER A 92 -14.81 31.42 -8.93
C SER A 92 -16.19 30.80 -8.62
N PRO A 93 -17.02 31.45 -7.79
CA PRO A 93 -18.37 30.95 -7.54
C PRO A 93 -19.15 30.80 -8.85
N GLY A 94 -19.54 29.57 -9.20
CA GLY A 94 -20.27 29.24 -10.44
C GLY A 94 -19.41 28.63 -11.56
N GLU A 95 -18.12 28.46 -11.39
CA GLU A 95 -17.31 27.64 -12.29
C GLU A 95 -17.40 26.16 -11.95
N ASP A 96 -17.59 25.32 -12.98
CA ASP A 96 -17.68 23.88 -12.83
C ASP A 96 -16.28 23.24 -12.65
N ASP A 97 -16.19 22.24 -11.79
CA ASP A 97 -15.01 21.41 -11.66
C ASP A 97 -14.80 20.57 -12.94
N THR A 98 -13.74 20.86 -13.69
CA THR A 98 -13.40 20.23 -14.96
C THR A 98 -12.63 18.91 -14.79
N GLY A 99 -12.38 18.45 -13.55
CA GLY A 99 -11.69 17.17 -13.27
C GLY A 99 -12.42 15.98 -13.89
N ARG A 100 -11.67 14.94 -14.27
CA ARG A 100 -12.26 13.73 -14.85
C ARG A 100 -13.14 12.99 -13.85
N THR A 101 -14.24 12.45 -14.31
CA THR A 101 -15.11 11.58 -13.52
C THR A 101 -14.50 10.18 -13.38
N THR A 102 -14.99 9.40 -12.42
CA THR A 102 -14.62 8.00 -12.26
C THR A 102 -14.90 7.19 -13.53
N ALA A 103 -16.03 7.41 -14.19
CA ALA A 103 -16.36 6.75 -15.44
C ALA A 103 -15.39 7.12 -16.58
N GLU A 104 -14.96 8.37 -16.66
CA GLU A 104 -13.97 8.82 -17.66
C GLU A 104 -12.60 8.19 -17.42
N ILE A 105 -12.18 8.01 -16.15
CA ILE A 105 -10.93 7.30 -15.81
C ILE A 105 -11.03 5.82 -16.18
N ILE A 106 -12.11 5.13 -15.84
CA ILE A 106 -12.30 3.71 -16.17
C ILE A 106 -12.24 3.51 -17.69
N GLN A 107 -12.83 4.40 -18.44
CA GLN A 107 -12.91 4.32 -19.90
C GLN A 107 -11.78 5.07 -20.62
N ASP A 108 -10.68 5.39 -19.97
CA ASP A 108 -9.60 6.21 -20.57
C ASP A 108 -9.05 5.58 -21.84
N GLU A 109 -8.71 4.30 -21.79
CA GLU A 109 -8.15 3.54 -22.93
C GLU A 109 -9.21 2.82 -23.75
N VAL A 110 -10.21 2.23 -23.09
CA VAL A 110 -11.27 1.43 -23.74
C VAL A 110 -12.62 2.10 -23.51
N LYS A 111 -13.25 2.56 -24.60
CA LYS A 111 -14.55 3.25 -24.58
C LYS A 111 -15.71 2.24 -24.71
N ASP A 112 -16.08 1.61 -23.61
CA ASP A 112 -17.19 0.67 -23.50
C ASP A 112 -18.04 0.98 -22.25
N ALA A 113 -19.10 1.77 -22.40
CA ALA A 113 -19.96 2.17 -21.29
C ALA A 113 -20.73 0.99 -20.65
N PRO A 114 -21.29 0.02 -21.41
CA PRO A 114 -21.86 -1.21 -20.83
C PRO A 114 -20.87 -1.98 -19.98
N ARG A 115 -19.65 -2.18 -20.44
CA ARG A 115 -18.59 -2.87 -19.70
C ARG A 115 -18.17 -2.10 -18.45
N CYS A 116 -18.01 -0.78 -18.57
CA CYS A 116 -17.72 0.10 -17.43
C CYS A 116 -18.80 -0.05 -16.34
N MET A 117 -20.08 -0.03 -16.71
CA MET A 117 -21.18 -0.20 -15.77
C MET A 117 -21.18 -1.57 -15.10
N GLN A 118 -20.92 -2.64 -15.86
CA GLN A 118 -20.83 -4.01 -15.34
C GLN A 118 -19.70 -4.12 -14.28
N LEU A 119 -18.52 -3.62 -14.60
CA LEU A 119 -17.38 -3.60 -13.66
C LEU A 119 -17.67 -2.75 -12.44
N ALA A 120 -18.26 -1.56 -12.63
CA ALA A 120 -18.64 -0.69 -11.52
C ALA A 120 -19.64 -1.37 -10.55
N GLN A 121 -20.57 -2.16 -11.07
CA GLN A 121 -21.50 -2.96 -10.26
C GLN A 121 -20.76 -4.07 -9.51
N GLN A 122 -19.90 -4.82 -10.18
CA GLN A 122 -19.11 -5.89 -9.58
C GLN A 122 -18.21 -5.37 -8.44
N PHE A 123 -17.63 -4.19 -8.60
CA PHE A 123 -16.73 -3.56 -7.63
C PHE A 123 -17.45 -2.68 -6.59
N GLY A 124 -18.79 -2.55 -6.70
CA GLY A 124 -19.60 -1.76 -5.78
C GLY A 124 -19.31 -0.26 -5.82
N ILE A 125 -18.92 0.27 -6.98
CA ILE A 125 -18.60 1.69 -7.19
C ILE A 125 -19.55 2.41 -8.17
N THR A 126 -20.70 1.84 -8.47
CA THR A 126 -21.67 2.42 -9.41
C THR A 126 -22.07 3.85 -9.01
N ALA A 127 -22.29 4.11 -7.73
CA ALA A 127 -22.64 5.43 -7.22
C ALA A 127 -21.51 6.47 -7.34
N LEU A 128 -20.31 6.05 -7.70
CA LEU A 128 -19.14 6.91 -7.83
C LEU A 128 -18.83 7.29 -9.27
N LEU A 129 -19.53 6.72 -10.27
CA LEU A 129 -19.20 6.90 -11.69
C LEU A 129 -19.18 8.37 -12.11
N ASP A 130 -20.11 9.18 -11.61
CA ASP A 130 -20.20 10.62 -11.91
C ASP A 130 -19.35 11.48 -10.97
N ARG A 131 -18.75 10.87 -9.91
CA ARG A 131 -17.91 11.60 -8.97
C ARG A 131 -16.55 11.88 -9.57
N ARG A 132 -16.01 13.06 -9.30
CA ARG A 132 -14.65 13.42 -9.74
C ARG A 132 -13.61 12.52 -9.07
N PHE A 133 -12.71 11.96 -9.88
CA PHE A 133 -11.71 10.99 -9.45
C PHE A 133 -10.83 11.50 -8.28
N LYS A 134 -10.46 12.78 -8.31
CA LYS A 134 -9.65 13.41 -7.27
C LYS A 134 -10.28 13.43 -5.87
N TYR A 135 -11.60 13.24 -5.76
CA TYR A 135 -12.33 13.21 -4.48
C TYR A 135 -12.61 11.80 -3.96
N LEU A 136 -12.06 10.78 -4.61
CA LEU A 136 -12.20 9.41 -4.17
C LEU A 136 -11.28 9.11 -2.98
N SER A 137 -11.73 8.27 -2.07
CA SER A 137 -10.87 7.68 -1.04
C SER A 137 -9.85 6.73 -1.68
N THR A 138 -8.77 6.40 -0.96
CA THR A 138 -7.75 5.47 -1.44
C THR A 138 -8.33 4.12 -1.90
N GLY A 139 -9.29 3.56 -1.15
CA GLY A 139 -9.96 2.31 -1.52
C GLY A 139 -10.81 2.44 -2.79
N GLU A 140 -11.58 3.53 -2.92
CA GLU A 140 -12.39 3.82 -4.11
C GLU A 140 -11.52 4.05 -5.35
N THR A 141 -10.40 4.75 -5.20
CA THR A 141 -9.43 4.98 -6.28
C THR A 141 -8.84 3.66 -6.76
N ARG A 142 -8.47 2.73 -5.86
CA ARG A 142 -7.96 1.41 -6.22
C ARG A 142 -8.98 0.59 -6.99
N LYS A 143 -10.24 0.56 -6.53
CA LYS A 143 -11.32 -0.11 -7.23
C LYS A 143 -11.54 0.46 -8.63
N THR A 144 -11.47 1.79 -8.76
CA THR A 144 -11.58 2.50 -10.05
C THR A 144 -10.47 2.07 -11.02
N LEU A 145 -9.21 2.04 -10.57
CA LEU A 145 -8.07 1.63 -11.41
C LEU A 145 -8.10 0.14 -11.74
N LEU A 146 -8.61 -0.71 -10.84
CA LEU A 146 -8.86 -2.12 -11.17
C LEU A 146 -9.93 -2.27 -12.24
N CYS A 147 -11.04 -1.50 -12.15
CA CYS A 147 -12.03 -1.47 -13.22
C CYS A 147 -11.41 -1.03 -14.56
N GLN A 148 -10.58 0.02 -14.55
CA GLN A 148 -9.84 0.47 -15.74
C GLN A 148 -8.97 -0.65 -16.32
N ALA A 149 -8.17 -1.32 -15.49
CA ALA A 149 -7.31 -2.43 -15.92
C ALA A 149 -8.11 -3.61 -16.50
N LEU A 150 -9.32 -3.87 -15.99
CA LEU A 150 -10.21 -4.93 -16.45
C LEU A 150 -11.01 -4.58 -17.71
N MET A 151 -11.01 -3.32 -18.13
CA MET A 151 -11.65 -2.92 -19.40
C MET A 151 -11.01 -3.61 -20.61
N SER A 152 -9.71 -3.91 -20.56
CA SER A 152 -8.98 -4.60 -21.62
C SER A 152 -9.16 -6.13 -21.61
N GLU A 153 -9.96 -6.67 -20.69
CA GLU A 153 -10.21 -8.12 -20.53
C GLU A 153 -8.89 -8.93 -20.44
N PRO A 154 -8.02 -8.64 -19.45
CA PRO A 154 -6.76 -9.33 -19.33
C PRO A 154 -6.94 -10.81 -18.98
N ASP A 155 -6.16 -11.67 -19.60
CA ASP A 155 -6.00 -13.07 -19.23
C ASP A 155 -4.87 -13.28 -18.20
N LEU A 156 -3.97 -12.28 -18.07
CA LEU A 156 -2.99 -12.16 -16.98
C LEU A 156 -3.02 -10.74 -16.40
N LEU A 157 -3.38 -10.63 -15.11
CA LEU A 157 -3.39 -9.37 -14.35
C LEU A 157 -2.27 -9.37 -13.30
N ILE A 158 -1.38 -8.39 -13.40
CA ILE A 158 -0.24 -8.21 -12.50
C ILE A 158 -0.50 -6.98 -11.64
N LEU A 159 -0.54 -7.15 -10.32
CA LEU A 159 -0.79 -6.08 -9.36
C LEU A 159 0.44 -5.86 -8.48
N ASP A 160 1.01 -4.66 -8.59
CA ASP A 160 2.20 -4.27 -7.84
C ASP A 160 1.78 -3.44 -6.61
N GLU A 161 1.98 -4.01 -5.42
CA GLU A 161 1.63 -3.47 -4.10
C GLU A 161 0.13 -3.11 -3.94
N PRO A 162 -0.80 -4.04 -4.24
CA PRO A 162 -2.23 -3.73 -4.22
C PRO A 162 -2.78 -3.40 -2.83
N PHE A 163 -2.12 -3.82 -1.74
CA PHE A 163 -2.60 -3.67 -0.37
C PHE A 163 -1.93 -2.53 0.41
N ASP A 164 -0.91 -1.89 -0.17
CA ASP A 164 -0.16 -0.84 0.52
C ASP A 164 -1.04 0.36 0.90
N GLY A 165 -0.92 0.85 2.14
CA GLY A 165 -1.71 1.98 2.65
C GLY A 165 -3.21 1.70 2.85
N LEU A 166 -3.69 0.45 2.70
CA LEU A 166 -5.05 0.07 3.06
C LEU A 166 -5.15 -0.32 4.53
N ASP A 167 -6.28 0.03 5.16
CA ASP A 167 -6.64 -0.53 6.46
C ASP A 167 -7.07 -2.00 6.33
N VAL A 168 -7.19 -2.69 7.48
CA VAL A 168 -7.48 -4.13 7.54
C VAL A 168 -8.77 -4.48 6.79
N ALA A 169 -9.84 -3.70 6.99
CA ALA A 169 -11.14 -3.98 6.37
C ALA A 169 -11.09 -3.77 4.84
N SER A 170 -10.47 -2.68 4.39
CA SER A 170 -10.29 -2.40 2.95
C SER A 170 -9.39 -3.43 2.27
N ARG A 171 -8.35 -3.92 2.97
CA ARG A 171 -7.47 -4.99 2.49
C ARG A 171 -8.25 -6.28 2.29
N GLN A 172 -9.06 -6.67 3.26
CA GLN A 172 -9.86 -7.89 3.18
C GLN A 172 -10.87 -7.81 2.03
N GLN A 173 -11.60 -6.70 1.90
CA GLN A 173 -12.52 -6.50 0.78
C GLN A 173 -11.83 -6.60 -0.58
N LEU A 174 -10.62 -6.03 -0.71
CA LEU A 174 -9.86 -6.13 -1.95
C LEU A 174 -9.40 -7.56 -2.21
N ALA A 175 -8.95 -8.30 -1.19
CA ALA A 175 -8.55 -9.70 -1.32
C ALA A 175 -9.73 -10.59 -1.77
N GLU A 176 -10.92 -10.41 -1.21
CA GLU A 176 -12.15 -11.12 -1.61
C GLU A 176 -12.50 -10.81 -3.07
N LEU A 177 -12.36 -9.55 -3.49
CA LEU A 177 -12.59 -9.15 -4.87
C LEU A 177 -11.59 -9.81 -5.83
N LEU A 178 -10.30 -9.83 -5.49
CA LEU A 178 -9.26 -10.50 -6.29
C LEU A 178 -9.49 -12.01 -6.34
N ALA A 179 -9.95 -12.63 -5.25
CA ALA A 179 -10.35 -14.03 -5.24
C ALA A 179 -11.48 -14.30 -6.24
N SER A 180 -12.48 -13.43 -6.31
CA SER A 180 -13.58 -13.57 -7.28
C SER A 180 -13.10 -13.43 -8.74
N LEU A 181 -12.15 -12.54 -9.00
CA LEU A 181 -11.53 -12.40 -10.32
C LEU A 181 -10.74 -13.66 -10.72
N HIS A 182 -9.98 -14.21 -9.79
CA HIS A 182 -9.27 -15.48 -10.01
C HIS A 182 -10.24 -16.63 -10.31
N GLN A 183 -11.33 -16.75 -9.54
CA GLN A 183 -12.37 -17.77 -9.77
C GLN A 183 -13.06 -17.60 -11.13
N SER A 184 -13.10 -16.41 -11.70
CA SER A 184 -13.61 -16.17 -13.05
C SER A 184 -12.64 -16.58 -14.19
N GLY A 185 -11.44 -17.07 -13.82
CA GLY A 185 -10.44 -17.61 -14.76
C GLY A 185 -9.29 -16.68 -15.08
N ILE A 186 -9.22 -15.49 -14.50
CA ILE A 186 -8.10 -14.57 -14.66
C ILE A 186 -6.88 -15.10 -13.92
N THR A 187 -5.74 -15.16 -14.59
CA THR A 187 -4.44 -15.46 -13.97
C THR A 187 -3.98 -14.23 -13.18
N LEU A 188 -3.66 -14.39 -11.90
CA LEU A 188 -3.27 -13.29 -11.04
C LEU A 188 -1.83 -13.39 -10.57
N VAL A 189 -1.12 -12.30 -10.68
CA VAL A 189 0.21 -12.09 -10.05
C VAL A 189 0.14 -10.91 -9.11
N LEU A 190 0.43 -11.15 -7.84
CA LEU A 190 0.52 -10.14 -6.79
C LEU A 190 1.98 -9.93 -6.43
N VAL A 191 2.42 -8.68 -6.38
CA VAL A 191 3.73 -8.30 -5.86
C VAL A 191 3.52 -7.62 -4.52
N LEU A 192 4.11 -8.17 -3.45
CA LEU A 192 3.82 -7.83 -2.08
C LEU A 192 5.10 -7.56 -1.29
N ASN A 193 4.98 -6.77 -0.21
CA ASN A 193 6.11 -6.45 0.64
C ASN A 193 6.38 -7.51 1.71
N ARG A 194 5.36 -8.24 2.14
CA ARG A 194 5.43 -9.15 3.29
C ARG A 194 4.67 -10.44 3.04
N PHE A 195 5.14 -11.52 3.65
CA PHE A 195 4.51 -12.85 3.57
C PHE A 195 3.11 -12.90 4.19
N ASP A 196 2.87 -12.16 5.28
CA ASP A 196 1.58 -12.08 5.96
C ASP A 196 0.51 -11.30 5.17
N GLU A 197 0.90 -10.71 4.05
CA GLU A 197 -0.01 -10.04 3.12
C GLU A 197 -0.56 -10.97 2.03
N ILE A 198 -0.01 -12.19 1.89
CA ILE A 198 -0.43 -13.13 0.85
C ILE A 198 -1.85 -13.62 1.13
N PRO A 199 -2.82 -13.35 0.23
CA PRO A 199 -4.19 -13.82 0.41
C PRO A 199 -4.30 -15.35 0.40
N GLU A 200 -5.37 -15.87 1.03
CA GLU A 200 -5.61 -17.32 1.12
C GLU A 200 -5.74 -17.99 -0.24
N PHE A 201 -6.37 -17.33 -1.22
CA PHE A 201 -6.62 -17.89 -2.54
C PHE A 201 -5.36 -18.07 -3.40
N VAL A 202 -4.24 -17.47 -3.02
CA VAL A 202 -2.98 -17.59 -3.75
C VAL A 202 -2.40 -18.99 -3.59
N GLN A 203 -2.02 -19.61 -4.72
CA GLN A 203 -1.56 -20.99 -4.80
C GLN A 203 -0.03 -21.10 -4.76
N PHE A 204 0.65 -20.21 -5.44
CA PHE A 204 2.10 -20.23 -5.60
C PHE A 204 2.74 -18.95 -5.07
N ALA A 205 3.97 -19.08 -4.61
CA ALA A 205 4.75 -17.92 -4.18
C ALA A 205 6.18 -17.95 -4.75
N GLY A 206 6.80 -16.78 -4.76
CA GLY A 206 8.20 -16.62 -5.11
C GLY A 206 8.85 -15.56 -4.23
N VAL A 207 10.14 -15.75 -3.95
CA VAL A 207 10.93 -14.86 -3.10
C VAL A 207 11.98 -14.16 -3.93
N LEU A 208 12.01 -12.81 -3.82
CA LEU A 208 13.04 -11.99 -4.45
C LEU A 208 14.02 -11.47 -3.41
N ALA A 209 15.30 -11.62 -3.72
CA ALA A 209 16.41 -11.04 -2.98
C ALA A 209 17.45 -10.49 -3.96
N ASP A 210 17.97 -9.31 -3.70
CA ASP A 210 19.03 -8.67 -4.48
C ASP A 210 18.82 -8.71 -6.00
N CYS A 211 17.62 -8.36 -6.45
CA CYS A 211 17.21 -8.40 -7.85
C CYS A 211 17.31 -9.81 -8.50
N THR A 212 17.17 -10.85 -7.68
CA THR A 212 17.16 -12.25 -8.15
C THR A 212 15.93 -12.96 -7.60
N LEU A 213 15.26 -13.74 -8.47
CA LEU A 213 14.24 -14.69 -8.04
C LEU A 213 14.94 -15.89 -7.39
N ALA A 214 14.97 -15.91 -6.06
CA ALA A 214 15.73 -16.89 -5.28
C ALA A 214 15.00 -18.24 -5.20
N GLU A 215 13.70 -18.21 -4.92
CA GLU A 215 12.87 -19.40 -4.73
C GLU A 215 11.48 -19.21 -5.32
N THR A 216 10.89 -20.32 -5.78
CA THR A 216 9.50 -20.40 -6.21
C THR A 216 8.92 -21.76 -5.86
N GLY A 217 7.64 -21.82 -5.52
CA GLY A 217 6.98 -23.08 -5.18
C GLY A 217 5.54 -22.89 -4.73
N ALA A 218 4.96 -23.96 -4.18
CA ALA A 218 3.66 -23.89 -3.54
C ALA A 218 3.74 -22.92 -2.33
N LYS A 219 2.72 -22.09 -2.19
CA LYS A 219 2.67 -21.06 -1.12
C LYS A 219 2.92 -21.65 0.27
N GLU A 220 2.24 -22.75 0.60
CA GLU A 220 2.33 -23.38 1.91
C GLU A 220 3.76 -23.84 2.26
N GLU A 221 4.46 -24.41 1.28
CA GLU A 221 5.84 -24.89 1.45
C GLU A 221 6.80 -23.74 1.73
N LEU A 222 6.70 -22.66 0.92
CA LEU A 222 7.54 -21.48 1.09
C LEU A 222 7.26 -20.73 2.40
N LEU A 223 5.99 -20.65 2.83
CA LEU A 223 5.64 -20.03 4.11
C LEU A 223 6.20 -20.83 5.30
N GLN A 224 6.18 -22.16 5.24
CA GLN A 224 6.80 -23.01 6.28
C GLN A 224 8.31 -22.81 6.34
N GLN A 225 8.99 -22.77 5.20
CA GLN A 225 10.44 -22.51 5.14
C GLN A 225 10.79 -21.12 5.67
N ALA A 226 10.03 -20.09 5.29
CA ALA A 226 10.23 -18.72 5.77
C ALA A 226 10.03 -18.61 7.29
N LEU A 227 9.02 -19.30 7.84
CA LEU A 227 8.78 -19.34 9.29
C LEU A 227 9.95 -20.01 10.04
N VAL A 228 10.43 -21.15 9.55
CA VAL A 228 11.59 -21.85 10.13
C VAL A 228 12.85 -20.96 10.09
N ALA A 229 13.12 -20.30 8.96
CA ALA A 229 14.23 -19.37 8.82
C ALA A 229 14.12 -18.17 9.77
N GLN A 230 12.92 -17.63 9.98
CA GLN A 230 12.68 -16.53 10.91
C GLN A 230 12.88 -16.96 12.36
N LEU A 231 12.44 -18.16 12.76
CA LEU A 231 12.66 -18.71 14.09
C LEU A 231 14.16 -18.94 14.34
N ALA A 232 14.88 -19.52 13.38
CA ALA A 232 16.31 -19.72 13.47
C ALA A 232 17.10 -18.39 13.58
N HIS A 233 16.63 -17.34 12.88
CA HIS A 233 17.24 -16.01 12.97
C HIS A 233 16.97 -15.33 14.32
N SER A 234 15.78 -15.50 14.90
CA SER A 234 15.47 -14.96 16.24
C SER A 234 16.32 -15.59 17.34
N GLU A 235 16.63 -16.88 17.24
CA GLU A 235 17.56 -17.53 18.17
C GLU A 235 18.99 -16.95 18.09
N GLN A 236 19.43 -16.50 16.91
CA GLN A 236 20.73 -15.85 16.75
C GLN A 236 20.79 -14.44 17.36
N LEU A 237 19.64 -13.77 17.53
CA LEU A 237 19.56 -12.44 18.13
C LEU A 237 19.64 -12.44 19.66
N GLU A 238 19.48 -13.58 20.32
CA GLU A 238 19.58 -13.69 21.80
C GLU A 238 20.96 -13.29 22.36
N GLY A 239 21.99 -13.23 21.53
CA GLY A 239 23.34 -12.82 21.91
C GLY A 239 23.75 -11.40 21.53
N VAL A 240 22.86 -10.61 20.91
CA VAL A 240 23.17 -9.25 20.48
C VAL A 240 23.20 -8.31 21.69
N GLN A 241 24.39 -7.85 22.07
CA GLN A 241 24.52 -6.79 23.05
C GLN A 241 24.04 -5.47 22.42
N LEU A 242 23.00 -4.89 23.01
CA LEU A 242 22.61 -3.54 22.66
C LEU A 242 23.74 -2.57 22.99
N PRO A 243 24.02 -1.54 22.16
CA PRO A 243 24.98 -0.50 22.53
C PRO A 243 24.56 0.11 23.86
N GLU A 244 25.54 0.42 24.72
CA GLU A 244 25.25 1.14 25.94
C GLU A 244 24.54 2.45 25.60
N PRO A 245 23.50 2.84 26.35
CA PRO A 245 22.83 4.11 26.09
C PRO A 245 23.86 5.24 26.24
N ASP A 246 23.86 6.17 25.31
CA ASP A 246 24.63 7.40 25.41
C ASP A 246 24.44 8.00 26.80
N GLU A 247 25.53 8.56 27.38
CA GLU A 247 25.46 9.22 28.68
C GLU A 247 24.22 10.12 28.71
N PRO A 248 23.41 10.06 29.79
CA PRO A 248 22.20 10.84 29.84
C PRO A 248 22.61 12.32 29.71
N SER A 249 22.44 12.87 28.51
CA SER A 249 22.50 14.32 28.34
C SER A 249 21.59 14.87 29.44
N ALA A 250 22.01 15.92 30.13
CA ALA A 250 21.31 16.51 31.29
C ALA A 250 19.89 17.04 30.95
N ARG A 251 19.15 16.26 30.18
CA ARG A 251 17.72 16.43 29.92
C ARG A 251 17.01 16.08 31.21
N HIS A 252 16.20 16.98 31.69
CA HIS A 252 15.44 16.89 32.93
C HIS A 252 14.90 15.47 33.11
N ALA A 253 15.44 14.75 34.10
CA ALA A 253 14.94 13.45 34.47
C ALA A 253 13.49 13.62 34.95
N LEU A 254 12.56 13.10 34.13
CA LEU A 254 11.15 13.11 34.51
C LEU A 254 10.94 12.14 35.67
N PRO A 255 10.13 12.51 36.68
CA PRO A 255 9.78 11.61 37.76
C PRO A 255 9.30 10.27 37.22
N ALA A 256 9.68 9.18 37.88
CA ALA A 256 9.41 7.82 37.41
C ALA A 256 7.90 7.54 37.22
N ASN A 257 7.06 8.23 38.01
CA ASN A 257 5.61 8.03 38.01
C ASN A 257 4.82 9.10 37.23
N GLU A 258 5.50 10.06 36.60
CA GLU A 258 4.82 11.12 35.86
C GLU A 258 4.37 10.63 34.47
N PRO A 259 3.09 10.81 34.09
CA PRO A 259 2.62 10.47 32.76
C PRO A 259 3.44 11.16 31.67
N ARG A 260 3.71 10.43 30.59
CA ARG A 260 4.46 10.95 29.43
C ARG A 260 3.56 11.78 28.49
N ILE A 261 2.31 11.39 28.39
CA ILE A 261 1.28 12.07 27.59
C ILE A 261 0.01 12.12 28.42
N VAL A 262 -0.63 13.28 28.50
CA VAL A 262 -1.98 13.45 29.02
C VAL A 262 -2.74 14.35 28.06
N LEU A 263 -3.78 13.83 27.46
CA LEU A 263 -4.73 14.57 26.63
C LEU A 263 -6.11 14.50 27.30
N ASN A 264 -6.69 15.65 27.61
CA ASN A 264 -8.00 15.74 28.21
C ASN A 264 -8.99 16.33 27.21
N ASN A 265 -10.07 15.57 26.91
CA ASN A 265 -11.16 15.99 26.03
C ASN A 265 -10.67 16.59 24.70
N GLY A 266 -9.64 15.97 24.09
CA GLY A 266 -9.01 16.45 22.87
C GLY A 266 -10.00 16.54 21.72
N VAL A 267 -10.02 17.69 21.03
CA VAL A 267 -10.88 17.97 19.87
C VAL A 267 -10.04 18.53 18.75
N VAL A 268 -10.17 17.92 17.56
CA VAL A 268 -9.59 18.45 16.32
C VAL A 268 -10.66 18.43 15.24
N SER A 269 -10.84 19.54 14.57
CA SER A 269 -11.84 19.69 13.49
C SER A 269 -11.23 20.36 12.28
N TYR A 270 -11.66 19.93 11.08
CA TYR A 270 -11.39 20.60 9.81
C TYR A 270 -12.72 20.95 9.15
N ASN A 271 -12.91 22.22 8.79
CA ASN A 271 -14.14 22.72 8.14
C ASN A 271 -15.41 22.22 8.86
N ASP A 272 -15.46 22.41 10.17
CA ASP A 272 -16.57 22.01 11.09
C ASP A 272 -16.82 20.49 11.14
N ARG A 273 -15.93 19.67 10.58
CA ARG A 273 -16.00 18.20 10.71
C ARG A 273 -15.02 17.75 11.79
N PRO A 274 -15.52 17.18 12.90
CA PRO A 274 -14.66 16.66 13.96
C PRO A 274 -13.91 15.41 13.45
N ILE A 275 -12.59 15.41 13.59
CA ILE A 275 -11.71 14.26 13.37
C ILE A 275 -11.40 13.57 14.69
N LEU A 276 -11.06 14.34 15.72
CA LEU A 276 -10.99 13.87 17.10
C LEU A 276 -12.11 14.55 17.89
N ASN A 277 -12.87 13.76 18.65
CA ASN A 277 -14.01 14.25 19.39
C ASN A 277 -13.96 13.76 20.83
N ASN A 278 -13.67 14.68 21.77
CA ASN A 278 -13.59 14.43 23.21
C ASN A 278 -12.67 13.23 23.58
N LEU A 279 -11.52 13.10 22.89
CA LEU A 279 -10.57 12.05 23.18
C LEU A 279 -9.80 12.35 24.46
N SER A 280 -9.94 11.49 25.46
CA SER A 280 -9.07 11.54 26.65
C SER A 280 -8.14 10.33 26.63
N TRP A 281 -6.85 10.60 26.82
CA TRP A 281 -5.83 9.57 26.73
C TRP A 281 -4.63 9.90 27.60
N GLN A 282 -4.11 8.89 28.29
CA GLN A 282 -2.92 9.00 29.14
C GLN A 282 -1.95 7.88 28.80
N VAL A 283 -0.66 8.21 28.72
CA VAL A 283 0.44 7.26 28.54
C VAL A 283 1.40 7.38 29.71
N ASN A 284 1.61 6.29 30.40
CA ASN A 284 2.51 6.23 31.57
C ASN A 284 3.91 5.74 31.15
N PRO A 285 4.94 5.94 32.00
CA PRO A 285 6.27 5.41 31.76
C PRO A 285 6.26 3.91 31.57
N GLY A 286 6.97 3.42 30.54
CA GLY A 286 7.10 2.00 30.23
C GLY A 286 5.91 1.38 29.50
N GLU A 287 4.84 2.13 29.22
CA GLU A 287 3.74 1.65 28.40
C GLU A 287 4.07 1.71 26.90
N HIS A 288 3.65 0.70 26.16
CA HIS A 288 3.74 0.61 24.70
C HIS A 288 2.32 0.58 24.13
N TRP A 289 2.02 1.53 23.26
CA TRP A 289 0.69 1.69 22.69
C TRP A 289 0.70 1.47 21.18
N GLN A 290 -0.30 0.76 20.71
CA GLN A 290 -0.61 0.63 19.29
C GLN A 290 -1.92 1.37 18.99
N ILE A 291 -1.88 2.34 18.05
CA ILE A 291 -3.06 3.07 17.60
C ILE A 291 -3.59 2.40 16.33
N VAL A 292 -4.76 1.78 16.43
CA VAL A 292 -5.41 1.06 15.33
C VAL A 292 -6.75 1.71 14.97
N GLY A 293 -7.18 1.56 13.72
CA GLY A 293 -8.45 2.06 13.23
C GLY A 293 -8.47 2.20 11.70
N PRO A 294 -9.64 2.42 11.10
CA PRO A 294 -9.79 2.59 9.67
C PRO A 294 -9.05 3.84 9.15
N ASN A 295 -8.88 3.91 7.82
CA ASN A 295 -8.35 5.11 7.19
C ASN A 295 -9.31 6.29 7.42
N GLY A 296 -8.75 7.48 7.71
CA GLY A 296 -9.55 8.65 8.07
C GLY A 296 -10.00 8.72 9.54
N ALA A 297 -9.71 7.72 10.38
CA ALA A 297 -10.09 7.72 11.81
C ALA A 297 -9.30 8.72 12.70
N GLY A 298 -8.42 9.52 12.12
CA GLY A 298 -7.67 10.53 12.88
C GLY A 298 -6.36 10.04 13.52
N LYS A 299 -5.85 8.83 13.17
CA LYS A 299 -4.60 8.28 13.72
C LYS A 299 -3.40 9.24 13.55
N SER A 300 -3.19 9.70 12.31
CA SER A 300 -2.10 10.65 12.00
C SER A 300 -2.33 12.01 12.65
N THR A 301 -3.59 12.45 12.78
CA THR A 301 -3.96 13.67 13.48
C THR A 301 -3.63 13.59 14.96
N LEU A 302 -3.91 12.46 15.61
CA LEU A 302 -3.53 12.24 17.01
C LEU A 302 -2.01 12.24 17.17
N LEU A 303 -1.28 11.56 16.28
CA LEU A 303 0.19 11.57 16.32
C LEU A 303 0.75 12.98 16.11
N SER A 304 0.24 13.75 15.15
CA SER A 304 0.71 15.13 14.90
C SER A 304 0.40 16.09 16.08
N LEU A 305 -0.66 15.84 16.85
CA LEU A 305 -0.88 16.56 18.12
C LEU A 305 0.26 16.30 19.11
N ILE A 306 0.66 15.03 19.25
CA ILE A 306 1.69 14.60 20.22
C ILE A 306 3.07 15.08 19.79
N THR A 307 3.42 14.96 18.50
CA THR A 307 4.72 15.44 17.97
C THR A 307 4.81 16.95 17.92
N GLY A 308 3.69 17.64 18.06
CA GLY A 308 3.65 19.09 18.07
C GLY A 308 3.49 19.76 16.72
N ASP A 309 3.29 18.96 15.67
CA ASP A 309 3.17 19.46 14.29
C ASP A 309 1.76 19.97 13.97
N HIS A 310 0.78 19.71 14.86
CA HIS A 310 -0.61 20.10 14.63
C HIS A 310 -0.94 21.47 15.23
N PRO A 311 -1.43 22.45 14.42
CA PRO A 311 -1.70 23.80 14.91
C PRO A 311 -2.75 23.86 16.02
N GLN A 312 -3.76 22.97 16.01
CA GLN A 312 -4.78 22.89 17.06
C GLN A 312 -4.26 22.18 18.34
N GLY A 313 -3.00 21.78 18.41
CA GLY A 313 -2.36 21.27 19.62
C GLY A 313 -2.37 22.31 20.75
N TYR A 314 -2.29 23.59 20.41
CA TYR A 314 -2.30 24.69 21.41
C TYR A 314 -3.68 25.00 21.98
N SER A 315 -4.76 24.62 21.30
CA SER A 315 -6.13 24.79 21.78
C SER A 315 -6.65 23.61 22.61
N ASN A 316 -5.88 22.54 22.70
CA ASN A 316 -6.21 21.34 23.45
C ASN A 316 -5.51 21.32 24.82
N ASP A 317 -6.14 20.64 25.76
CA ASP A 317 -5.52 20.38 27.07
C ASP A 317 -4.58 19.17 26.96
N LEU A 318 -3.38 19.45 26.45
CA LEU A 318 -2.34 18.48 26.18
C LEU A 318 -1.11 18.76 27.03
N THR A 319 -0.70 17.79 27.82
CA THR A 319 0.54 17.79 28.59
C THR A 319 1.47 16.71 28.03
N LEU A 320 2.68 17.10 27.68
CA LEU A 320 3.74 16.21 27.20
C LEU A 320 4.93 16.28 28.14
N PHE A 321 5.35 15.14 28.65
CA PHE A 321 6.51 15.03 29.54
C PHE A 321 6.42 16.04 30.72
N GLY A 322 5.26 16.11 31.40
CA GLY A 322 5.02 16.97 32.53
C GLY A 322 4.81 18.46 32.19
N ARG A 323 4.85 18.85 30.92
CA ARG A 323 4.70 20.24 30.48
C ARG A 323 3.45 20.44 29.63
N ARG A 324 2.62 21.39 30.03
CA ARG A 324 1.43 21.73 29.25
C ARG A 324 1.79 22.44 27.97
N ARG A 325 1.22 22.00 26.85
CA ARG A 325 1.42 22.62 25.55
C ARG A 325 0.89 24.06 25.55
N GLY A 326 1.69 25.00 25.04
CA GLY A 326 1.30 26.43 24.99
C GLY A 326 1.65 27.25 26.22
N SER A 327 2.40 26.71 27.18
CA SER A 327 2.87 27.46 28.38
C SER A 327 4.11 28.34 28.14
N GLY A 328 4.48 28.58 26.87
CA GLY A 328 5.63 29.43 26.49
C GLY A 328 6.96 28.70 26.42
N GLU A 329 6.94 27.39 26.29
CA GLU A 329 8.13 26.55 26.28
C GLU A 329 8.70 26.38 24.87
N THR A 330 10.02 26.47 24.75
CA THR A 330 10.76 25.92 23.62
C THR A 330 10.86 24.40 23.80
N ILE A 331 10.44 23.65 22.80
CA ILE A 331 10.46 22.17 22.81
C ILE A 331 11.87 21.63 22.54
N TRP A 332 12.83 22.50 22.29
CA TRP A 332 14.22 22.19 21.94
C TRP A 332 15.20 22.70 22.97
#